data_b198d39dbfc637f9e31232be51802ba0
#
_entry.id   b198d39dbfc637f9e31232be51802ba0
#
_cell.length_a   1.000
_cell.length_b   1.000
_cell.length_c   1.000
_cell.angle_alpha   90.00
_cell.angle_beta   90.00
_cell.angle_gamma   90.00
#
_symmetry.space_group_name_H-M   'P 1'
#
loop_
_entity.id
_entity.type
_entity.pdbx_description
1 polymer ?
#
loop_
_entity_poly.entity_id
_entity_poly.type
_entity_poly.pdbx_seq_one_letter_code
_entity_poly.pdbx_strand_id
1 'polypeptide(L)'
;ISALRIGDFKSWILPAKKWLVLSIIILGVGIMMGAYWAYETLNFGGYWNWDPVENAVYVPWLFLVAGLHSILLTQKKKQYYKMSLILSIMSFILILYSTFLTRSGILGDSSVHSFTDLGLSGQLLIYLFSFIIISTYLLITRWKDIPISVKESKVYSGDFWLFIGVLTLILM
;
A
#
# COMPACT_ATOMS: atom_id res chain seq x y z
N ILE A 1 5.87 -11.50 2.13
CA ILE A 1 6.82 -12.46 1.55
C ILE A 1 7.22 -13.53 2.58
N SER A 2 7.70 -13.18 3.79
CA SER A 2 8.13 -14.16 4.80
C SER A 2 7.03 -15.16 5.16
N ALA A 3 5.82 -14.70 5.46
CA ALA A 3 4.68 -15.57 5.77
C ALA A 3 4.35 -16.56 4.64
N LEU A 4 4.38 -16.10 3.40
CA LEU A 4 4.15 -16.96 2.22
C LEU A 4 5.28 -17.97 2.01
N ARG A 5 6.53 -17.59 2.28
CA ARG A 5 7.68 -18.48 2.13
C ARG A 5 7.66 -19.60 3.20
N ILE A 6 7.39 -19.25 4.45
CA ILE A 6 7.41 -20.20 5.59
C ILE A 6 6.09 -20.97 5.69
N GLY A 7 4.97 -20.42 5.21
CA GLY A 7 3.64 -21.00 5.35
C GLY A 7 2.98 -20.73 6.71
N ASP A 8 3.55 -19.84 7.53
CA ASP A 8 2.96 -19.44 8.80
C ASP A 8 2.16 -18.14 8.65
N PHE A 9 0.86 -18.32 8.45
CA PHE A 9 -0.09 -17.22 8.24
C PHE A 9 -0.67 -16.65 9.54
N LYS A 10 -0.33 -17.19 10.69
CA LYS A 10 -0.87 -16.72 11.97
C LYS A 10 0.12 -15.80 12.68
N SER A 11 1.37 -16.19 12.77
CA SER A 11 2.39 -15.45 13.52
C SER A 11 2.79 -14.12 12.88
N TRP A 12 2.65 -13.99 11.54
CA TRP A 12 3.03 -12.75 10.86
C TRP A 12 2.10 -11.56 11.12
N ILE A 13 0.83 -11.81 11.54
CA ILE A 13 -0.20 -10.78 11.71
C ILE A 13 0.26 -9.70 12.71
N LEU A 14 0.79 -10.10 13.86
CA LEU A 14 1.18 -9.16 14.90
C LEU A 14 2.38 -8.29 14.51
N PRO A 15 3.48 -8.83 13.97
CA PRO A 15 4.55 -8.02 13.42
C PRO A 15 4.09 -7.12 12.27
N ALA A 16 3.30 -7.65 11.32
CA ALA A 16 2.80 -6.88 10.19
C ALA A 16 1.96 -5.67 10.63
N LYS A 17 1.11 -5.83 11.64
CA LYS A 17 0.34 -4.72 12.23
C LYS A 17 1.26 -3.60 12.71
N LYS A 18 2.32 -3.92 13.45
CA LYS A 18 3.27 -2.92 13.97
C LYS A 18 3.95 -2.14 12.85
N TRP A 19 4.42 -2.86 11.83
CA TRP A 19 5.07 -2.25 10.68
C TRP A 19 4.10 -1.41 9.83
N LEU A 20 2.86 -1.87 9.63
CA LEU A 20 1.85 -1.08 8.91
C LEU A 20 1.52 0.21 9.64
N VAL A 21 1.29 0.16 10.96
CA VAL A 21 1.05 1.38 11.76
C VAL A 21 2.21 2.36 11.63
N LEU A 22 3.45 1.89 11.79
CA LEU A 22 4.63 2.72 11.63
C LEU A 22 4.71 3.34 10.22
N SER A 23 4.47 2.53 9.19
CA SER A 23 4.49 2.99 7.79
C SER A 23 3.41 4.03 7.50
N ILE A 24 2.19 3.83 8.03
CA ILE A 24 1.08 4.80 7.88
C ILE A 24 1.47 6.14 8.49
N ILE A 25 2.05 6.12 9.69
CA ILE A 25 2.44 7.35 10.39
C ILE A 25 3.56 8.06 9.62
N ILE A 26 4.63 7.35 9.26
CA ILE A 26 5.79 7.95 8.58
C ILE A 26 5.39 8.49 7.21
N LEU A 27 4.66 7.71 6.41
CA LEU A 27 4.24 8.15 5.08
C LEU A 27 3.21 9.29 5.18
N GLY A 28 2.25 9.21 6.11
CA GLY A 28 1.28 10.27 6.33
C GLY A 28 1.92 11.59 6.76
N VAL A 29 2.87 11.55 7.69
CA VAL A 29 3.66 12.74 8.06
C VAL A 29 4.45 13.27 6.87
N GLY A 30 5.08 12.38 6.07
CA GLY A 30 5.80 12.76 4.86
C GLY A 30 4.91 13.47 3.84
N ILE A 31 3.69 12.97 3.63
CA ILE A 31 2.68 13.60 2.75
C ILE A 31 2.34 15.01 3.26
N MET A 32 2.05 15.15 4.56
CA MET A 32 1.72 16.45 5.15
C MET A 32 2.89 17.45 5.08
N MET A 33 4.10 16.99 5.33
CA MET A 33 5.29 17.84 5.20
C MET A 33 5.55 18.25 3.75
N GLY A 34 5.34 17.35 2.79
CA GLY A 34 5.44 17.64 1.36
C GLY A 34 4.41 18.65 0.89
N ALA A 35 3.16 18.50 1.35
CA ALA A 35 2.08 19.45 1.07
C ALA A 35 2.38 20.84 1.66
N TYR A 36 2.89 20.91 2.87
CA TYR A 36 3.30 22.17 3.50
C TYR A 36 4.45 22.82 2.73
N TRP A 37 5.48 22.05 2.36
CA TRP A 37 6.60 22.55 1.58
C TRP A 37 6.13 23.11 0.21
N ALA A 38 5.23 22.41 -0.47
CA ALA A 38 4.67 22.84 -1.74
C ALA A 38 3.89 24.16 -1.60
N TYR A 39 3.12 24.29 -0.55
CA TYR A 39 2.39 25.53 -0.24
C TYR A 39 3.32 26.74 -0.02
N GLU A 40 4.41 26.53 0.72
CA GLU A 40 5.36 27.62 1.04
C GLU A 40 6.27 28.00 -0.15
N THR A 41 6.68 27.00 -0.96
CA THR A 41 7.73 27.19 -1.99
C THR A 41 7.19 27.34 -3.40
N LEU A 42 6.05 26.75 -3.69
CA LEU A 42 5.46 26.71 -5.00
C LEU A 42 4.15 27.50 -4.96
N ASN A 43 4.02 28.55 -5.72
CA ASN A 43 2.85 29.43 -5.74
C ASN A 43 1.57 28.74 -6.28
N PHE A 44 1.25 27.55 -5.80
CA PHE A 44 0.08 26.77 -6.26
C PHE A 44 -1.25 27.20 -5.64
N GLY A 45 -1.25 28.06 -4.66
CA GLY A 45 -2.47 28.54 -4.00
C GLY A 45 -3.14 27.53 -3.05
N GLY A 46 -2.55 26.37 -2.78
CA GLY A 46 -3.11 25.35 -1.88
C GLY A 46 -2.10 24.31 -1.40
N TYR A 47 -2.47 23.55 -0.37
CA TYR A 47 -1.65 22.46 0.17
C TYR A 47 -1.69 21.19 -0.69
N TRP A 48 -2.68 21.04 -1.57
CA TRP A 48 -2.91 19.86 -2.37
C TRP A 48 -3.54 20.23 -3.71
N ASN A 49 -2.94 19.79 -4.80
CA ASN A 49 -3.37 20.13 -6.16
C ASN A 49 -3.70 18.90 -7.03
N TRP A 50 -3.74 17.70 -6.43
CA TRP A 50 -3.91 16.45 -7.17
C TRP A 50 -2.87 16.25 -8.28
N ASP A 51 -1.68 16.76 -8.03
CA ASP A 51 -0.52 16.57 -8.89
C ASP A 51 -0.18 15.05 -9.01
N PRO A 52 0.34 14.58 -10.15
CA PRO A 52 0.69 13.16 -10.32
C PRO A 52 1.61 12.59 -9.24
N VAL A 53 2.55 13.38 -8.70
CA VAL A 53 3.44 12.94 -7.61
C VAL A 53 2.69 12.88 -6.28
N GLU A 54 1.81 13.84 -6.00
CA GLU A 54 0.94 13.81 -4.82
C GLU A 54 0.06 12.55 -4.83
N ASN A 55 -0.56 12.23 -5.97
CA ASN A 55 -1.34 11.01 -6.13
C ASN A 55 -0.48 9.74 -5.99
N ALA A 56 0.74 9.74 -6.54
CA ALA A 56 1.65 8.61 -6.46
C ALA A 56 2.03 8.24 -5.02
N VAL A 57 2.06 9.20 -4.09
CA VAL A 57 2.33 8.92 -2.66
C VAL A 57 1.06 8.70 -1.84
N TYR A 58 -0.05 9.32 -2.23
CA TYR A 58 -1.33 9.20 -1.53
C TYR A 58 -1.98 7.81 -1.70
N VAL A 59 -1.98 7.27 -2.92
CA VAL A 59 -2.55 5.96 -3.20
C VAL A 59 -1.91 4.84 -2.37
N PRO A 60 -0.58 4.69 -2.26
CA PRO A 60 0.03 3.72 -1.36
C PRO A 60 -0.38 3.89 0.10
N TRP A 61 -0.56 5.14 0.56
CA TRP A 61 -1.00 5.42 1.92
C TRP A 61 -2.42 4.90 2.18
N LEU A 62 -3.36 5.07 1.24
CA LEU A 62 -4.70 4.49 1.33
C LEU A 62 -4.64 2.96 1.42
N PHE A 63 -3.78 2.32 0.61
CA PHE A 63 -3.60 0.86 0.68
C PHE A 63 -3.00 0.39 2.00
N LEU A 64 -2.08 1.16 2.62
CA LEU A 64 -1.56 0.88 3.96
C LEU A 64 -2.68 0.92 5.00
N VAL A 65 -3.53 1.96 4.96
CA VAL A 65 -4.67 2.11 5.87
C VAL A 65 -5.66 0.96 5.68
N ALA A 66 -6.01 0.62 4.44
CA ALA A 66 -6.88 -0.50 4.11
C ALA A 66 -6.27 -1.84 4.60
N GLY A 67 -4.96 -2.04 4.42
CA GLY A 67 -4.22 -3.20 4.90
C GLY A 67 -4.27 -3.33 6.43
N LEU A 68 -4.11 -2.22 7.15
CA LEU A 68 -4.23 -2.21 8.61
C LEU A 68 -5.64 -2.64 9.07
N HIS A 69 -6.70 -2.09 8.46
CA HIS A 69 -8.07 -2.49 8.76
C HIS A 69 -8.30 -3.98 8.51
N SER A 70 -7.82 -4.50 7.39
CA SER A 70 -7.91 -5.93 7.08
C SER A 70 -7.17 -6.80 8.10
N ILE A 71 -5.99 -6.39 8.56
CA ILE A 71 -5.24 -7.08 9.63
C ILE A 71 -6.01 -7.07 10.95
N LEU A 72 -6.62 -5.94 11.32
CA LEU A 72 -7.42 -5.85 12.54
C LEU A 72 -8.64 -6.79 12.50
N LEU A 73 -9.30 -6.89 11.34
CA LEU A 73 -10.38 -7.85 11.12
C LEU A 73 -9.88 -9.29 11.23
N THR A 74 -8.73 -9.59 10.65
CA THR A 74 -8.11 -10.91 10.71
C THR A 74 -7.76 -11.31 12.14
N GLN A 75 -7.27 -10.39 12.96
CA GLN A 75 -7.00 -10.63 14.38
C GLN A 75 -8.28 -11.01 15.15
N LYS A 76 -9.40 -10.32 14.91
CA LYS A 76 -10.66 -10.54 15.62
C LYS A 76 -11.33 -11.84 15.20
N LYS A 77 -11.38 -12.16 13.90
CA LYS A 77 -12.23 -13.22 13.35
C LYS A 77 -11.49 -14.39 12.74
N LYS A 78 -10.17 -14.33 12.64
CA LYS A 78 -9.32 -15.34 11.98
C LYS A 78 -9.78 -15.64 10.53
N GLN A 79 -10.38 -14.64 9.90
CA GLN A 79 -10.84 -14.61 8.51
C GLN A 79 -9.94 -13.64 7.75
N TYR A 80 -10.15 -13.37 6.53
CA TYR A 80 -9.51 -12.29 5.75
C TYR A 80 -7.98 -12.35 5.59
N TYR A 81 -7.34 -13.51 5.88
CA TYR A 81 -5.89 -13.66 5.70
C TYR A 81 -5.44 -13.34 4.27
N LYS A 82 -6.20 -13.79 3.26
CA LYS A 82 -5.91 -13.49 1.85
C LYS A 82 -5.91 -12.00 1.57
N MET A 83 -6.97 -11.32 2.03
CA MET A 83 -7.11 -9.87 1.85
C MET A 83 -5.97 -9.11 2.52
N SER A 84 -5.65 -9.46 3.77
CA SER A 84 -4.55 -8.84 4.52
C SER A 84 -3.19 -9.02 3.84
N LEU A 85 -2.93 -10.20 3.28
CA LEU A 85 -1.72 -10.49 2.52
C LEU A 85 -1.66 -9.68 1.23
N ILE A 86 -2.75 -9.68 0.44
CA ILE A 86 -2.82 -8.94 -0.82
C ILE A 86 -2.62 -7.45 -0.57
N LEU A 87 -3.35 -6.85 0.37
CA LEU A 87 -3.25 -5.42 0.66
C LEU A 87 -1.86 -5.03 1.16
N SER A 88 -1.24 -5.86 2.01
CA SER A 88 0.13 -5.61 2.48
C SER A 88 1.18 -5.71 1.37
N ILE A 89 1.02 -6.64 0.43
CA ILE A 89 1.89 -6.77 -0.75
C ILE A 89 1.66 -5.58 -1.69
N MET A 90 0.41 -5.26 -1.98
CA MET A 90 0.05 -4.15 -2.86
C MET A 90 0.56 -2.81 -2.34
N SER A 91 0.43 -2.55 -1.02
CA SER A 91 0.99 -1.33 -0.41
C SER A 91 2.48 -1.18 -0.69
N PHE A 92 3.26 -2.27 -0.53
CA PHE A 92 4.68 -2.26 -0.80
C PHE A 92 5.01 -2.05 -2.28
N ILE A 93 4.31 -2.76 -3.18
CA ILE A 93 4.48 -2.62 -4.64
C ILE A 93 4.15 -1.20 -5.08
N LEU A 94 3.08 -0.60 -4.55
CA LEU A 94 2.68 0.76 -4.86
C LEU A 94 3.69 1.80 -4.37
N ILE A 95 4.36 1.57 -3.23
CA ILE A 95 5.45 2.42 -2.76
C ILE A 95 6.65 2.34 -3.72
N LEU A 96 7.00 1.15 -4.20
CA LEU A 96 8.06 0.99 -5.20
C LEU A 96 7.69 1.68 -6.53
N TYR A 97 6.45 1.52 -6.96
CA TYR A 97 5.93 2.20 -8.15
C TYR A 97 5.93 3.73 -7.99
N SER A 98 5.52 4.23 -6.84
CA SER A 98 5.60 5.65 -6.48
C SER A 98 7.05 6.16 -6.57
N THR A 99 8.00 5.40 -6.02
CA THR A 99 9.43 5.72 -6.09
C THR A 99 9.92 5.77 -7.55
N PHE A 100 9.49 4.82 -8.38
CA PHE A 100 9.79 4.84 -9.81
C PHE A 100 9.22 6.10 -10.48
N LEU A 101 7.95 6.42 -10.28
CA LEU A 101 7.32 7.59 -10.89
C LEU A 101 8.01 8.90 -10.50
N THR A 102 8.40 9.05 -9.24
CA THR A 102 9.01 10.29 -8.74
C THR A 102 10.47 10.45 -9.13
N ARG A 103 11.22 9.35 -9.34
CA ARG A 103 12.68 9.36 -9.54
C ARG A 103 13.12 9.04 -10.97
N SER A 104 12.23 8.56 -11.82
CA SER A 104 12.56 8.18 -13.20
C SER A 104 12.59 9.36 -14.18
N GLY A 105 12.15 10.54 -13.77
CA GLY A 105 12.00 11.69 -14.68
C GLY A 105 10.76 11.63 -15.58
N ILE A 106 9.99 10.52 -15.58
CA ILE A 106 8.79 10.36 -16.42
C ILE A 106 7.75 11.46 -16.19
N LEU A 107 7.65 11.95 -14.96
CA LEU A 107 6.70 13.00 -14.58
C LEU A 107 7.31 14.42 -14.68
N GLY A 108 8.51 14.58 -15.25
CA GLY A 108 9.24 15.86 -15.29
C GLY A 108 8.44 17.02 -15.85
N ASP A 109 7.68 16.77 -16.90
CA ASP A 109 6.89 17.80 -17.58
C ASP A 109 5.47 17.95 -16.99
N SER A 110 5.02 16.98 -16.19
CA SER A 110 3.65 16.94 -15.65
C SER A 110 3.55 17.25 -14.17
N SER A 111 4.68 17.33 -13.47
CA SER A 111 4.73 17.60 -12.04
C SER A 111 5.99 18.37 -11.66
N VAL A 112 5.80 19.46 -10.93
CA VAL A 112 6.91 20.24 -10.34
C VAL A 112 7.57 19.56 -9.15
N HIS A 113 6.96 18.49 -8.62
CA HIS A 113 7.50 17.66 -7.55
C HIS A 113 8.36 16.50 -8.07
N SER A 114 8.41 16.30 -9.40
CA SER A 114 9.23 15.21 -9.94
C SER A 114 10.71 15.61 -9.98
N PHE A 115 11.55 14.60 -9.83
CA PHE A 115 13.00 14.78 -9.99
C PHE A 115 13.38 14.57 -11.45
N THR A 116 14.46 15.22 -11.87
CA THR A 116 15.10 14.92 -13.16
C THR A 116 15.63 13.48 -13.16
N ASP A 117 15.62 12.84 -14.31
CA ASP A 117 16.17 11.48 -14.46
C ASP A 117 17.65 11.46 -14.06
N LEU A 118 17.97 10.66 -13.06
CA LEU A 118 19.33 10.42 -12.58
C LEU A 118 19.99 9.22 -13.28
N GLY A 119 19.40 8.69 -14.35
CA GLY A 119 19.86 7.49 -15.04
C GLY A 119 19.56 6.19 -14.31
N LEU A 120 18.70 6.22 -13.31
CA LEU A 120 18.37 5.06 -12.46
C LEU A 120 17.06 4.36 -12.87
N SER A 121 16.38 4.83 -13.90
CA SER A 121 15.06 4.35 -14.32
C SER A 121 15.03 2.84 -14.58
N GLY A 122 16.04 2.30 -15.25
CA GLY A 122 16.16 0.87 -15.51
C GLY A 122 16.32 0.04 -14.25
N GLN A 123 17.12 0.50 -13.29
CA GLN A 123 17.34 -0.19 -12.02
C GLN A 123 16.06 -0.20 -11.16
N LEU A 124 15.34 0.92 -11.11
CA LEU A 124 14.07 1.04 -10.40
C LEU A 124 13.00 0.11 -11.00
N LEU A 125 12.96 -0.03 -12.34
CA LEU A 125 12.05 -0.97 -13.00
C LEU A 125 12.41 -2.43 -12.68
N ILE A 126 13.67 -2.80 -12.76
CA ILE A 126 14.12 -4.15 -12.41
C ILE A 126 13.75 -4.47 -10.96
N TYR A 127 13.95 -3.51 -10.05
CA TYR A 127 13.61 -3.66 -8.64
C TYR A 127 12.10 -3.85 -8.45
N LEU A 128 11.28 -3.01 -9.07
CA LEU A 128 9.82 -3.10 -9.04
C LEU A 128 9.34 -4.45 -9.57
N PHE A 129 9.76 -4.84 -10.79
CA PHE A 129 9.32 -6.08 -11.40
C PHE A 129 9.79 -7.33 -10.64
N SER A 130 11.00 -7.31 -10.06
CA SER A 130 11.47 -8.44 -9.25
C SER A 130 10.55 -8.71 -8.06
N PHE A 131 10.09 -7.66 -7.35
CA PHE A 131 9.15 -7.83 -6.24
C PHE A 131 7.75 -8.22 -6.70
N ILE A 132 7.27 -7.70 -7.83
CA ILE A 132 5.99 -8.13 -8.40
C ILE A 132 6.04 -9.64 -8.72
N ILE A 133 7.07 -10.09 -9.43
CA ILE A 133 7.21 -11.50 -9.83
C ILE A 133 7.31 -12.41 -8.60
N ILE A 134 8.20 -12.09 -7.66
CA ILE A 134 8.39 -12.89 -6.44
C ILE A 134 7.10 -12.94 -5.61
N SER A 135 6.43 -11.80 -5.41
CA SER A 135 5.20 -11.76 -4.61
C SER A 135 4.07 -12.52 -5.27
N THR A 136 3.90 -12.37 -6.59
CA THR A 136 2.86 -13.06 -7.36
C THR A 136 3.12 -14.57 -7.38
N TYR A 137 4.35 -15.00 -7.62
CA TYR A 137 4.73 -16.40 -7.59
C TYR A 137 4.43 -17.05 -6.24
N LEU A 138 4.87 -16.42 -5.16
CA LEU A 138 4.61 -16.93 -3.80
C LEU A 138 3.12 -16.93 -3.45
N LEU A 139 2.38 -15.92 -3.88
CA LEU A 139 0.94 -15.84 -3.64
C LEU A 139 0.19 -16.95 -4.39
N ILE A 140 0.52 -17.20 -5.65
CA ILE A 140 -0.11 -18.25 -6.46
C ILE A 140 0.22 -19.63 -5.89
N THR A 141 1.49 -19.92 -5.61
CA THR A 141 1.93 -21.23 -5.12
C THR A 141 1.34 -21.57 -3.75
N ARG A 142 1.16 -20.57 -2.88
CA ARG A 142 0.63 -20.75 -1.52
C ARG A 142 -0.85 -20.42 -1.37
N TRP A 143 -1.55 -20.13 -2.46
CA TRP A 143 -2.94 -19.66 -2.43
C TRP A 143 -3.89 -20.60 -1.71
N LYS A 144 -3.68 -21.91 -1.86
CA LYS A 144 -4.50 -22.96 -1.24
C LYS A 144 -4.19 -23.17 0.24
N ASP A 145 -2.95 -22.87 0.65
CA ASP A 145 -2.49 -23.05 2.02
C ASP A 145 -2.96 -21.91 2.96
N ILE A 146 -3.39 -20.78 2.39
CA ILE A 146 -3.84 -19.63 3.16
C ILE A 146 -5.16 -19.97 3.85
N PRO A 147 -5.27 -19.82 5.19
CA PRO A 147 -6.47 -20.17 5.92
C PRO A 147 -7.70 -19.43 5.42
N ILE A 148 -8.77 -20.18 5.16
CA ILE A 148 -10.10 -19.63 4.83
C ILE A 148 -11.02 -20.02 5.98
N SER A 149 -11.70 -19.07 6.59
CA SER A 149 -12.77 -19.37 7.53
C SER A 149 -14.12 -19.31 6.80
N VAL A 150 -14.87 -20.39 6.87
CA VAL A 150 -16.19 -20.56 6.23
C VAL A 150 -17.33 -20.11 7.16
N LYS A 151 -17.10 -19.21 8.10
CA LYS A 151 -18.22 -18.66 8.86
C LYS A 151 -18.94 -17.61 8.01
N GLU A 152 -20.18 -17.92 7.65
CA GLU A 152 -21.10 -16.96 7.06
C GLU A 152 -21.26 -15.75 8.02
N SER A 153 -20.78 -14.61 7.61
CA SER A 153 -21.08 -13.37 8.30
C SER A 153 -22.52 -12.98 7.94
N LYS A 154 -23.33 -12.61 8.93
CA LYS A 154 -24.65 -12.04 8.65
C LYS A 154 -24.48 -10.84 7.74
N VAL A 155 -25.25 -10.79 6.65
CA VAL A 155 -25.36 -9.64 5.78
C VAL A 155 -25.69 -8.42 6.68
N TYR A 156 -24.97 -7.31 6.51
CA TYR A 156 -25.04 -6.11 7.38
C TYR A 156 -24.46 -6.25 8.81
N SER A 157 -23.50 -7.15 9.00
CA SER A 157 -22.71 -7.15 10.23
C SER A 157 -21.75 -5.94 10.29
N GLY A 158 -21.25 -5.61 11.49
CA GLY A 158 -20.21 -4.57 11.64
C GLY A 158 -18.96 -4.85 10.78
N ASP A 159 -18.67 -6.11 10.46
CA ASP A 159 -17.56 -6.50 9.59
C ASP A 159 -17.83 -6.21 8.11
N PHE A 160 -19.08 -6.33 7.69
CA PHE A 160 -19.51 -5.93 6.35
C PHE A 160 -19.23 -4.44 6.15
N TRP A 161 -19.61 -3.58 7.11
CA TRP A 161 -19.36 -2.15 7.02
C TRP A 161 -17.88 -1.80 7.08
N LEU A 162 -17.08 -2.52 7.89
CA LEU A 162 -15.63 -2.36 7.89
C LEU A 162 -15.01 -2.79 6.55
N PHE A 163 -15.49 -3.86 5.94
CA PHE A 163 -15.06 -4.30 4.62
C PHE A 163 -15.41 -3.26 3.54
N ILE A 164 -16.64 -2.74 3.56
CA ILE A 164 -17.06 -1.65 2.67
C ILE A 164 -16.18 -0.41 2.87
N GLY A 165 -15.87 -0.05 4.12
CA GLY A 165 -14.95 1.05 4.41
C GLY A 165 -13.56 0.85 3.80
N VAL A 166 -12.99 -0.37 3.90
CA VAL A 166 -11.73 -0.72 3.23
C VAL A 166 -11.84 -0.59 1.71
N LEU A 167 -12.93 -1.09 1.14
CA LEU A 167 -13.17 -1.02 -0.31
C LEU A 167 -13.30 0.44 -0.78
N THR A 168 -14.03 1.26 -0.02
CA THR A 168 -14.21 2.68 -0.33
C THR A 168 -12.86 3.41 -0.33
N LEU A 169 -11.99 3.16 0.67
CA LEU A 169 -10.65 3.72 0.72
C LEU A 169 -9.78 3.37 -0.50
N ILE A 170 -10.01 2.22 -1.12
CA ILE A 170 -9.25 1.79 -2.32
C ILE A 170 -9.80 2.45 -3.59
N LEU A 171 -11.11 2.77 -3.62
CA LEU A 171 -11.80 3.31 -4.78
C LEU A 171 -11.80 4.85 -4.85
N MET A 172 -11.36 5.53 -3.79
CA MET A 172 -11.18 6.99 -3.77
C MET A 172 -9.88 7.42 -4.46
#